data_1a503bc4663bb989ed56e20af3b4717e
#
_entry.id   1a503bc4663bb989ed56e20af3b4717e
#
_cell.length_a   1.000
_cell.length_b   1.000
_cell.length_c   1.000
_cell.angle_alpha   90.00
_cell.angle_beta   90.00
_cell.angle_gamma   90.00
#
_symmetry.space_group_name_H-M   'P 1'
#
loop_
_entity.id
_entity.type
_entity.pdbx_description
1 polymer ?
#
loop_
_entity_poly.entity_id
_entity_poly.type
_entity_poly.pdbx_seq_one_letter_code
_entity_poly.pdbx_strand_id
1 'polypeptide(L)'
;MTEVSRRIALSPHVDIYGVGGSAILAEELQGRLYRIGVNTYAWSEVHAGLTSAAIQGPGTVAIGISTTGRTEEIIQMLEEAGRAGALTVAITNNPTSPLAELADRSIVTSIYEQFLQPDDLSAKHGQLLVLDLLYLLVAQENFDRASGKLAASARAVSSHRRPRRTAVPATAGESR
;
A
#
# COMPACT_ATOMS: atom_id res chain seq x y z
N MET A 1 4.21 -10.55 -8.52
CA MET A 1 3.10 -9.63 -8.17
C MET A 1 1.73 -10.26 -8.31
N THR A 2 1.39 -10.95 -9.37
CA THR A 2 0.05 -11.56 -9.58
C THR A 2 -0.38 -12.53 -8.47
N GLU A 3 0.53 -13.36 -7.95
CA GLU A 3 0.22 -14.22 -6.80
C GLU A 3 -0.07 -13.40 -5.54
N VAL A 4 0.73 -12.36 -5.28
CA VAL A 4 0.56 -11.48 -4.12
C VAL A 4 -0.76 -10.71 -4.20
N SER A 5 -1.12 -10.14 -5.37
CA SER A 5 -2.40 -9.43 -5.54
C SER A 5 -3.60 -10.33 -5.29
N ARG A 6 -3.57 -11.56 -5.81
CA ARG A 6 -4.62 -12.56 -5.56
C ARG A 6 -4.75 -12.90 -4.07
N ARG A 7 -3.64 -13.10 -3.37
CA ARG A 7 -3.65 -13.41 -1.93
C ARG A 7 -4.20 -12.25 -1.11
N ILE A 8 -3.82 -11.01 -1.43
CA ILE A 8 -4.36 -9.79 -0.81
C ILE A 8 -5.88 -9.68 -1.05
N ALA A 9 -6.35 -9.91 -2.28
CA ALA A 9 -7.77 -9.80 -2.62
C ALA A 9 -8.65 -10.81 -1.88
N LEU A 10 -8.11 -11.97 -1.55
CA LEU A 10 -8.80 -13.07 -0.86
C LEU A 10 -8.56 -13.09 0.65
N SER A 11 -7.63 -12.27 1.14
CA SER A 11 -7.26 -12.24 2.55
C SER A 11 -8.39 -11.71 3.42
N PRO A 12 -8.69 -12.35 4.57
CA PRO A 12 -9.61 -11.80 5.56
C PRO A 12 -9.03 -10.56 6.26
N HIS A 13 -7.70 -10.43 6.28
CA HIS A 13 -6.98 -9.35 6.95
C HIS A 13 -5.59 -9.13 6.33
N VAL A 14 -5.21 -7.87 6.16
CA VAL A 14 -3.89 -7.48 5.65
C VAL A 14 -3.27 -6.46 6.58
N ASP A 15 -2.10 -6.77 7.14
CA ASP A 15 -1.27 -5.81 7.86
C ASP A 15 -0.18 -5.23 6.94
N ILE A 16 0.09 -3.94 7.13
CA ILE A 16 1.14 -3.24 6.39
C ILE A 16 2.05 -2.55 7.41
N TYR A 17 3.30 -2.97 7.49
CA TYR A 17 4.29 -2.44 8.43
C TYR A 17 5.19 -1.42 7.75
N GLY A 18 5.26 -0.21 8.31
CA GLY A 18 6.12 0.85 7.82
C GLY A 18 6.48 1.85 8.91
N VAL A 19 7.75 2.11 9.14
CA VAL A 19 8.25 3.03 10.20
C VAL A 19 8.97 4.20 9.56
N GLY A 20 8.91 5.38 10.21
CA GLY A 20 9.55 6.60 9.73
C GLY A 20 9.03 7.01 8.35
N GLY A 21 9.92 7.19 7.38
CA GLY A 21 9.54 7.58 6.00
C GLY A 21 8.69 6.53 5.26
N SER A 22 8.77 5.26 5.64
CA SER A 22 7.96 4.19 5.07
C SER A 22 6.54 4.11 5.65
N ALA A 23 6.26 4.76 6.78
CA ALA A 23 4.93 4.84 7.38
C ALA A 23 3.92 5.47 6.40
N ILE A 24 4.34 6.54 5.70
CA ILE A 24 3.50 7.23 4.71
C ILE A 24 3.11 6.29 3.56
N LEU A 25 4.04 5.43 3.13
CA LEU A 25 3.77 4.45 2.07
C LEU A 25 2.83 3.34 2.55
N ALA A 26 2.97 2.91 3.81
CA ALA A 26 2.08 1.93 4.41
C ALA A 26 0.64 2.47 4.53
N GLU A 27 0.48 3.70 5.00
CA GLU A 27 -0.81 4.38 5.10
C GLU A 27 -1.45 4.62 3.72
N GLU A 28 -0.65 4.99 2.72
CA GLU A 28 -1.12 5.20 1.34
C GLU A 28 -1.66 3.88 0.75
N LEU A 29 -0.91 2.78 0.90
CA LEU A 29 -1.36 1.47 0.43
C LEU A 29 -2.62 1.02 1.18
N GLN A 30 -2.66 1.20 2.51
CA GLN A 30 -3.85 0.93 3.31
C GLN A 30 -5.06 1.69 2.78
N GLY A 31 -4.95 3.01 2.61
CA GLY A 31 -6.05 3.85 2.16
C GLY A 31 -6.61 3.41 0.80
N ARG A 32 -5.74 2.99 -0.12
CA ARG A 32 -6.12 2.48 -1.45
C ARG A 32 -6.84 1.14 -1.37
N LEU A 33 -6.26 0.17 -0.68
CA LEU A 33 -6.82 -1.17 -0.52
C LEU A 33 -8.16 -1.14 0.25
N TYR A 34 -8.26 -0.32 1.30
CA TYR A 34 -9.48 -0.16 2.08
C TYR A 34 -10.65 0.33 1.21
N ARG A 35 -10.42 1.29 0.32
CA ARG A 35 -11.44 1.84 -0.57
C ARG A 35 -12.03 0.84 -1.56
N ILE A 36 -11.31 -0.22 -1.90
CA ILE A 36 -11.79 -1.34 -2.73
C ILE A 36 -12.32 -2.51 -1.91
N GLY A 37 -12.39 -2.36 -0.58
CA GLY A 37 -13.02 -3.30 0.33
C GLY A 37 -12.11 -4.41 0.84
N VAL A 38 -10.78 -4.22 0.79
CA VAL A 38 -9.82 -5.06 1.49
C VAL A 38 -9.74 -4.61 2.95
N ASN A 39 -9.88 -5.54 3.88
CA ASN A 39 -9.71 -5.29 5.31
C ASN A 39 -8.21 -5.17 5.61
N THR A 40 -7.71 -3.95 5.81
CA THR A 40 -6.28 -3.68 5.91
C THR A 40 -5.97 -2.59 6.92
N TYR A 41 -4.83 -2.72 7.62
CA TYR A 41 -4.32 -1.77 8.60
C TYR A 41 -2.84 -1.49 8.35
N ALA A 42 -2.44 -0.23 8.54
CA ALA A 42 -1.04 0.18 8.53
C ALA A 42 -0.55 0.39 9.97
N TRP A 43 0.61 -0.15 10.27
CA TRP A 43 1.24 -0.09 11.58
C TRP A 43 2.58 0.63 11.47
N SER A 44 2.69 1.76 12.13
CA SER A 44 3.92 2.54 12.27
C SER A 44 4.45 2.57 13.70
N GLU A 45 3.62 2.16 14.67
CA GLU A 45 3.99 1.98 16.06
C GLU A 45 4.33 0.49 16.30
N VAL A 46 5.53 0.25 16.83
CA VAL A 46 6.13 -1.09 16.87
C VAL A 46 5.37 -2.05 17.78
N HIS A 47 4.97 -1.61 18.98
CA HIS A 47 4.25 -2.48 19.92
C HIS A 47 2.87 -2.88 19.41
N ALA A 48 2.15 -1.93 18.82
CA ALA A 48 0.84 -2.22 18.21
C ALA A 48 1.01 -3.14 17.00
N GLY A 49 2.03 -2.90 16.16
CA GLY A 49 2.35 -3.74 15.00
C GLY A 49 2.73 -5.16 15.39
N LEU A 50 3.58 -5.35 16.41
CA LEU A 50 3.93 -6.67 16.96
C LEU A 50 2.72 -7.39 17.56
N THR A 51 1.85 -6.65 18.25
CA THR A 51 0.62 -7.22 18.79
C THR A 51 -0.29 -7.72 17.69
N SER A 52 -0.46 -6.94 16.61
CA SER A 52 -1.24 -7.35 15.43
C SER A 52 -0.58 -8.54 14.72
N ALA A 53 0.74 -8.52 14.56
CA ALA A 53 1.50 -9.59 13.93
C ALA A 53 1.31 -10.94 14.64
N ALA A 54 1.38 -10.93 15.97
CA ALA A 54 1.26 -12.14 16.81
C ALA A 54 -0.10 -12.83 16.73
N ILE A 55 -1.16 -12.11 16.35
CA ILE A 55 -2.53 -12.66 16.21
C ILE A 55 -2.93 -12.95 14.77
N GLN A 56 -2.01 -12.81 13.82
CA GLN A 56 -2.21 -13.22 12.42
C GLN A 56 -2.47 -14.74 12.33
N GLY A 57 -2.75 -15.23 11.14
CA GLY A 57 -2.98 -16.65 10.95
C GLY A 57 -2.99 -17.06 9.48
N PRO A 58 -3.18 -18.33 9.20
CA PRO A 58 -3.27 -18.83 7.83
C PRO A 58 -4.34 -18.11 7.00
N GLY A 59 -3.97 -17.69 5.81
CA GLY A 59 -4.84 -16.94 4.90
C GLY A 59 -4.74 -15.42 5.02
N THR A 60 -4.09 -14.89 6.07
CA THR A 60 -3.77 -13.46 6.18
C THR A 60 -2.52 -13.09 5.38
N VAL A 61 -2.30 -11.80 5.17
CA VAL A 61 -1.13 -11.27 4.48
C VAL A 61 -0.49 -10.17 5.31
N ALA A 62 0.82 -10.22 5.47
CA ALA A 62 1.63 -9.20 6.15
C ALA A 62 2.62 -8.60 5.15
N ILE A 63 2.64 -7.27 5.03
CA ILE A 63 3.48 -6.53 4.08
C ILE A 63 4.44 -5.64 4.86
N GLY A 64 5.75 -5.86 4.74
CA GLY A 64 6.78 -4.99 5.29
C GLY A 64 7.33 -4.04 4.22
N ILE A 65 7.30 -2.73 4.47
CA ILE A 65 7.82 -1.71 3.55
C ILE A 65 9.05 -1.05 4.16
N SER A 66 10.22 -1.28 3.56
CA SER A 66 11.49 -0.65 3.96
C SER A 66 12.36 -0.42 2.74
N THR A 67 12.74 0.84 2.47
CA THR A 67 13.59 1.19 1.33
C THR A 67 14.90 0.42 1.36
N THR A 68 15.59 0.37 2.48
CA THR A 68 16.85 -0.37 2.63
C THR A 68 16.65 -1.85 2.94
N GLY A 69 15.45 -2.23 3.41
CA GLY A 69 15.16 -3.57 3.90
C GLY A 69 15.92 -3.97 5.17
N ARG A 70 16.42 -2.96 5.93
CA ARG A 70 17.26 -3.15 7.14
C ARG A 70 16.63 -2.54 8.41
N THR A 71 15.42 -2.05 8.34
CA THR A 71 14.70 -1.49 9.49
C THR A 71 14.29 -2.61 10.41
N GLU A 72 14.93 -2.70 11.56
CA GLU A 72 14.80 -3.82 12.50
C GLU A 72 13.36 -4.02 12.97
N GLU A 73 12.66 -2.93 13.25
CA GLU A 73 11.28 -2.95 13.70
C GLU A 73 10.34 -3.60 12.66
N ILE A 74 10.58 -3.32 11.38
CA ILE A 74 9.78 -3.90 10.28
C ILE A 74 10.11 -5.39 10.11
N ILE A 75 11.38 -5.76 10.25
CA ILE A 75 11.83 -7.14 10.20
C ILE A 75 11.16 -7.95 11.30
N GLN A 76 11.18 -7.45 12.55
CA GLN A 76 10.56 -8.11 13.70
C GLN A 76 9.07 -8.31 13.53
N MET A 77 8.34 -7.27 13.08
CA MET A 77 6.90 -7.37 12.85
C MET A 77 6.58 -8.39 11.75
N LEU A 78 7.34 -8.39 10.65
CA LEU A 78 7.12 -9.31 9.54
C LEU A 78 7.47 -10.76 9.92
N GLU A 79 8.54 -10.96 10.68
CA GLU A 79 8.93 -12.26 11.21
C GLU A 79 7.86 -12.84 12.15
N GLU A 80 7.32 -12.02 13.05
CA GLU A 80 6.27 -12.44 13.97
C GLU A 80 4.98 -12.82 13.24
N ALA A 81 4.57 -12.03 12.23
CA ALA A 81 3.44 -12.35 11.38
C ALA A 81 3.64 -13.68 10.62
N GLY A 82 4.85 -13.93 10.12
CA GLY A 82 5.22 -15.20 9.49
C GLY A 82 5.14 -16.38 10.45
N ARG A 83 5.63 -16.24 11.70
CA ARG A 83 5.49 -17.26 12.75
C ARG A 83 4.04 -17.58 13.07
N ALA A 84 3.17 -16.57 13.03
CA ALA A 84 1.73 -16.73 13.22
C ALA A 84 1.01 -17.36 12.01
N GLY A 85 1.67 -17.52 10.88
CA GLY A 85 1.17 -18.21 9.67
C GLY A 85 0.65 -17.28 8.57
N ALA A 86 0.90 -15.98 8.64
CA ALA A 86 0.60 -15.05 7.57
C ALA A 86 1.54 -15.26 6.36
N LEU A 87 1.04 -15.00 5.14
CA LEU A 87 1.91 -14.83 3.98
C LEU A 87 2.68 -13.51 4.14
N THR A 88 4.01 -13.59 4.17
CA THR A 88 4.87 -12.43 4.33
C THR A 88 5.34 -11.87 2.97
N VAL A 89 5.25 -10.54 2.82
CA VAL A 89 5.66 -9.82 1.61
C VAL A 89 6.57 -8.66 1.97
N ALA A 90 7.75 -8.60 1.37
CA ALA A 90 8.65 -7.47 1.47
C ALA A 90 8.48 -6.52 0.28
N ILE A 91 8.47 -5.21 0.53
CA ILE A 91 8.61 -4.17 -0.50
C ILE A 91 9.86 -3.37 -0.16
N THR A 92 10.89 -3.49 -0.99
CA THR A 92 12.22 -2.91 -0.72
C THR A 92 12.96 -2.58 -2.02
N ASN A 93 13.97 -1.72 -1.94
CA ASN A 93 14.89 -1.47 -3.07
C ASN A 93 16.06 -2.49 -3.11
N ASN A 94 16.27 -3.22 -2.03
CA ASN A 94 17.41 -4.13 -1.93
C ASN A 94 16.96 -5.60 -1.90
N PRO A 95 17.15 -6.36 -3.00
CA PRO A 95 16.71 -7.76 -3.10
C PRO A 95 17.49 -8.73 -2.18
N THR A 96 18.65 -8.32 -1.66
CA THR A 96 19.48 -9.11 -0.76
C THR A 96 19.46 -8.58 0.68
N SER A 97 18.43 -7.79 1.01
CA SER A 97 18.26 -7.27 2.36
C SER A 97 17.69 -8.32 3.32
N PRO A 98 17.93 -8.19 4.64
CA PRO A 98 17.34 -9.09 5.63
C PRO A 98 15.81 -9.20 5.51
N LEU A 99 15.12 -8.09 5.23
CA LEU A 99 13.68 -8.11 5.02
C LEU A 99 13.26 -8.91 3.79
N ALA A 100 14.03 -8.81 2.68
CA ALA A 100 13.75 -9.54 1.44
C ALA A 100 14.02 -11.04 1.58
N GLU A 101 15.06 -11.41 2.34
CA GLU A 101 15.43 -12.80 2.61
C GLU A 101 14.45 -13.50 3.57
N LEU A 102 13.90 -12.75 4.53
CA LEU A 102 12.92 -13.24 5.48
C LEU A 102 11.55 -13.52 4.85
N ALA A 103 11.12 -12.69 3.91
CA ALA A 103 9.77 -12.72 3.38
C ALA A 103 9.54 -13.88 2.39
N ASP A 104 8.34 -14.48 2.40
CA ASP A 104 7.92 -15.48 1.41
C ASP A 104 7.96 -14.94 -0.02
N ARG A 105 7.69 -13.65 -0.18
CA ARG A 105 7.70 -12.95 -1.47
C ARG A 105 8.32 -11.56 -1.31
N SER A 106 9.16 -11.18 -2.28
CA SER A 106 9.76 -9.86 -2.34
C SER A 106 9.36 -9.12 -3.60
N ILE A 107 8.99 -7.84 -3.44
CA ILE A 107 8.74 -6.91 -4.53
C ILE A 107 9.86 -5.86 -4.49
N VAL A 108 10.73 -5.91 -5.48
CA VAL A 108 11.88 -4.98 -5.59
C VAL A 108 11.47 -3.78 -6.44
N THR A 109 11.62 -2.58 -5.88
CA THR A 109 11.11 -1.34 -6.49
C THR A 109 12.14 -0.56 -7.28
N SER A 110 13.43 -0.71 -6.97
CA SER A 110 14.55 -0.10 -7.70
C SER A 110 15.81 -0.90 -7.43
N ILE A 111 16.71 -0.97 -8.41
CA ILE A 111 18.00 -1.67 -8.29
C ILE A 111 19.15 -0.66 -8.17
N TYR A 112 18.90 0.63 -8.33
CA TYR A 112 19.95 1.66 -8.30
C TYR A 112 20.05 2.32 -6.92
N GLU A 113 21.04 1.93 -6.15
CA GLU A 113 21.58 2.74 -5.06
C GLU A 113 22.54 3.78 -5.67
N GLN A 114 22.06 5.00 -5.87
CA GLN A 114 22.98 6.12 -6.04
C GLN A 114 23.35 6.66 -4.66
N PHE A 115 24.59 6.50 -4.29
CA PHE A 115 25.20 6.75 -2.98
C PHE A 115 25.17 8.22 -2.49
N LEU A 116 24.53 9.14 -3.17
CA LEU A 116 24.70 10.56 -2.89
C LEU A 116 23.67 11.20 -1.98
N GLN A 117 22.56 10.54 -1.64
CA GLN A 117 21.61 11.12 -0.68
C GLN A 117 20.80 10.03 0.04
N PRO A 118 20.79 10.03 1.40
CA PRO A 118 19.97 9.12 2.23
C PRO A 118 18.47 9.25 1.99
N ASP A 119 18.01 10.39 1.42
CA ASP A 119 16.62 10.69 1.09
C ASP A 119 16.42 10.80 -0.42
N ASP A 120 16.81 9.77 -1.17
CA ASP A 120 16.55 9.75 -2.60
C ASP A 120 15.04 9.76 -2.87
N LEU A 121 14.54 10.93 -3.29
CA LEU A 121 13.13 11.12 -3.67
C LEU A 121 12.71 10.19 -4.79
N SER A 122 13.62 9.76 -5.65
CA SER A 122 13.34 8.84 -6.76
C SER A 122 12.96 7.45 -6.25
N ALA A 123 13.57 6.99 -5.16
CA ALA A 123 13.25 5.72 -4.53
C ALA A 123 11.80 5.70 -4.01
N LYS A 124 11.34 6.77 -3.38
CA LYS A 124 9.95 6.90 -2.91
C LYS A 124 8.94 6.92 -4.06
N HIS A 125 9.25 7.60 -5.17
CA HIS A 125 8.39 7.61 -6.35
C HIS A 125 8.32 6.23 -7.01
N GLY A 126 9.44 5.50 -7.08
CA GLY A 126 9.46 4.11 -7.54
C GLY A 126 8.62 3.20 -6.66
N GLN A 127 8.70 3.35 -5.35
CA GLN A 127 7.86 2.61 -4.41
C GLN A 127 6.38 2.94 -4.59
N LEU A 128 6.01 4.22 -4.70
CA LEU A 128 4.62 4.62 -4.95
C LEU A 128 4.06 4.02 -6.25
N LEU A 129 4.85 4.00 -7.34
CA LEU A 129 4.45 3.37 -8.58
C LEU A 129 4.17 1.87 -8.41
N VAL A 130 4.99 1.18 -7.63
CA VAL A 130 4.80 -0.24 -7.32
C VAL A 130 3.54 -0.46 -6.48
N LEU A 131 3.27 0.43 -5.49
CA LEU A 131 2.03 0.37 -4.71
C LEU A 131 0.79 0.62 -5.58
N ASP A 132 0.86 1.54 -6.54
CA ASP A 132 -0.20 1.78 -7.53
C ASP A 132 -0.48 0.55 -8.36
N LEU A 133 0.57 -0.09 -8.87
CA LEU A 133 0.45 -1.30 -9.66
C LEU A 133 -0.13 -2.46 -8.82
N LEU A 134 0.34 -2.63 -7.59
CA LEU A 134 -0.20 -3.64 -6.68
C LEU A 134 -1.70 -3.42 -6.41
N TYR A 135 -2.09 -2.19 -6.11
CA TYR A 135 -3.49 -1.81 -5.92
C TYR A 135 -4.35 -2.13 -7.16
N LEU A 136 -3.88 -1.77 -8.36
CA LEU A 136 -4.62 -2.06 -9.60
C LEU A 136 -4.78 -3.56 -9.83
N LEU A 137 -3.74 -4.35 -9.58
CA LEU A 137 -3.80 -5.80 -9.70
C LEU A 137 -4.77 -6.42 -8.68
N VAL A 138 -4.78 -5.93 -7.43
CA VAL A 138 -5.75 -6.37 -6.41
C VAL A 138 -7.18 -6.02 -6.82
N ALA A 139 -7.41 -4.80 -7.34
CA ALA A 139 -8.72 -4.38 -7.82
C ALA A 139 -9.23 -5.23 -8.99
N GLN A 140 -8.33 -5.69 -9.87
CA GLN A 140 -8.67 -6.56 -11.00
C GLN A 140 -9.10 -7.97 -10.59
N GLU A 141 -8.62 -8.49 -9.45
CA GLU A 141 -9.01 -9.84 -8.97
C GLU A 141 -10.53 -9.94 -8.70
N ASN A 142 -11.19 -8.82 -8.38
CA ASN A 142 -12.63 -8.72 -8.28
C ASN A 142 -13.09 -7.30 -8.68
N PHE A 143 -13.08 -7.03 -9.98
CA PHE A 143 -13.33 -5.70 -10.53
C PHE A 143 -14.71 -5.14 -10.17
N ASP A 144 -15.76 -5.93 -10.22
CA ASP A 144 -17.13 -5.49 -9.92
C ASP A 144 -17.28 -5.07 -8.46
N ARG A 145 -16.70 -5.86 -7.54
CA ARG A 145 -16.67 -5.52 -6.12
C ARG A 145 -15.87 -4.23 -5.87
N ALA A 146 -14.68 -4.12 -6.44
CA ALA A 146 -13.81 -2.96 -6.28
C ALA A 146 -14.47 -1.68 -6.81
N SER A 147 -15.03 -1.71 -8.01
CA SER A 147 -15.70 -0.55 -8.61
C SER A 147 -16.96 -0.15 -7.84
N GLY A 148 -17.75 -1.11 -7.36
CA GLY A 148 -18.90 -0.86 -6.49
C GLY A 148 -18.53 -0.17 -5.18
N LYS A 149 -17.45 -0.61 -4.51
CA LYS A 149 -16.92 0.02 -3.29
C LYS A 149 -16.39 1.42 -3.54
N LEU A 150 -15.64 1.64 -4.63
CA LEU A 150 -15.16 2.96 -5.02
C LEU A 150 -16.32 3.92 -5.30
N ALA A 151 -17.34 3.49 -6.02
CA ALA A 151 -18.52 4.30 -6.30
C ALA A 151 -19.26 4.66 -5.01
N ALA A 152 -19.41 3.73 -4.06
CA ALA A 152 -20.03 4.00 -2.75
C ALA A 152 -19.22 5.03 -1.95
N SER A 153 -17.89 4.87 -1.87
CA SER A 153 -16.99 5.83 -1.22
C SER A 153 -17.08 7.23 -1.85
N ALA A 154 -17.10 7.31 -3.18
CA ALA A 154 -17.24 8.59 -3.88
C ALA A 154 -18.55 9.29 -3.60
N ARG A 155 -19.68 8.56 -3.54
CA ARG A 155 -20.99 9.11 -3.17
C ARG A 155 -21.01 9.63 -1.75
N ALA A 156 -20.44 8.90 -0.79
CA ALA A 156 -20.41 9.28 0.62
C ALA A 156 -19.77 10.66 0.87
N VAL A 157 -18.75 11.02 0.08
CA VAL A 157 -18.05 12.30 0.22
C VAL A 157 -18.50 13.36 -0.79
N SER A 158 -19.51 13.09 -1.61
CA SER A 158 -19.93 14.00 -2.68
C SER A 158 -20.45 15.34 -2.16
N SER A 159 -21.15 15.35 -1.01
CA SER A 159 -21.67 16.56 -0.36
C SER A 159 -20.57 17.50 0.18
N HIS A 160 -19.36 17.00 0.38
CA HIS A 160 -18.21 17.81 0.80
C HIS A 160 -17.46 18.46 -0.37
N ARG A 161 -17.91 18.22 -1.61
CA ARG A 161 -17.31 18.83 -2.81
C ARG A 161 -18.17 20.02 -3.25
N ARG A 162 -17.54 21.19 -3.42
CA ARG A 162 -18.23 22.34 -4.05
C ARG A 162 -18.62 21.95 -5.49
N PRO A 163 -19.86 22.32 -5.94
CA PRO A 163 -20.24 22.10 -7.33
C PRO A 163 -19.27 22.81 -8.28
N ARG A 164 -18.95 22.15 -9.38
CA ARG A 164 -18.11 22.75 -10.42
C ARG A 164 -18.86 23.96 -10.99
N ARG A 165 -18.27 25.16 -10.90
CA ARG A 165 -18.86 26.33 -11.59
C ARG A 165 -18.92 26.01 -13.08
N THR A 166 -20.12 25.84 -13.61
CA THR A 166 -20.33 25.84 -15.06
C THR A 166 -19.86 27.20 -15.59
N ALA A 167 -18.93 27.18 -16.54
CA ALA A 167 -18.53 28.41 -17.23
C ALA A 167 -19.81 29.02 -17.84
N VAL A 168 -20.10 30.25 -17.45
CA VAL A 168 -21.16 31.03 -18.10
C VAL A 168 -20.73 31.20 -19.54
N PRO A 169 -21.56 30.82 -20.54
CA PRO A 169 -21.23 31.10 -21.94
C PRO A 169 -21.05 32.60 -22.08
N ALA A 170 -19.90 32.99 -22.68
CA ALA A 170 -19.67 34.38 -23.04
C ALA A 170 -20.84 34.85 -23.91
N THR A 171 -21.62 35.77 -23.42
CA THR A 171 -22.66 36.45 -24.22
C THR A 171 -21.96 37.06 -25.41
N ALA A 172 -22.31 36.62 -26.62
CA ALA A 172 -21.89 37.24 -27.86
C ALA A 172 -22.22 38.74 -27.79
N GLY A 173 -21.17 39.55 -27.75
CA GLY A 173 -21.31 41.00 -27.78
C GLY A 173 -22.07 41.42 -29.00
N GLU A 174 -23.15 42.12 -28.79
CA GLU A 174 -23.89 42.84 -29.83
C GLU A 174 -22.93 43.82 -30.53
N SER A 175 -22.70 43.58 -31.81
CA SER A 175 -22.10 44.55 -32.72
C SER A 175 -23.10 45.67 -32.98
N ARG A 176 -22.69 46.87 -32.65
CA ARG A 176 -23.20 48.11 -33.24
C ARG A 176 -22.15 48.71 -34.14
#